data_6e9eeda2ff9298031f6d22e56732e133
#
_entry.id   6e9eeda2ff9298031f6d22e56732e133
#
_cell.length_a   1.000
_cell.length_b   1.000
_cell.length_c   1.000
_cell.angle_alpha   90.00
_cell.angle_beta   90.00
_cell.angle_gamma   90.00
#
_symmetry.space_group_name_H-M   'P 1'
#
loop_
_entity.id
_entity.type
_entity.pdbx_description
1 polymer ?
#
loop_
_entity_poly.entity_id
_entity_poly.type
_entity_poly.pdbx_seq_one_letter_code
_entity_poly.pdbx_strand_id
1 'polypeptide(L)'
;MTVATLSEVLSKAKENHYAVAGLVVLGWEDARCYAETAEELGLPIILQAGPGCRANTPVPILGKMFRHLAEQSSQPIVCHLDHGYSKEECIEGMKNGFTSVMFDGSKLPLNENIEKTHEIAELAHKNDISVEGEIGFVGYSEGAASQSTDPLEA
;
A
#
# COMPACT_ATOMS: atom_id res chain seq x y z
N MET A 1 12.86 8.76 11.05
CA MET A 1 13.05 7.43 10.44
C MET A 1 12.62 7.52 8.99
N THR A 2 13.39 6.93 8.11
CA THR A 2 13.14 6.97 6.66
C THR A 2 12.19 5.85 6.20
N VAL A 3 12.14 4.75 6.95
CA VAL A 3 11.05 3.77 6.82
C VAL A 3 9.82 4.31 7.53
N ALA A 4 8.80 4.68 6.76
CA ALA A 4 7.61 5.35 7.25
C ALA A 4 6.34 4.51 7.09
N THR A 5 5.34 4.80 7.90
CA THR A 5 3.98 4.28 7.72
C THR A 5 3.15 5.21 6.82
N LEU A 6 2.06 4.71 6.24
CA LEU A 6 1.10 5.56 5.52
C LEU A 6 0.55 6.67 6.42
N SER A 7 0.21 6.32 7.65
CA SER A 7 -0.33 7.28 8.63
C SER A 7 0.61 8.47 8.85
N GLU A 8 1.93 8.22 8.98
CA GLU A 8 2.92 9.29 9.18
C GLU A 8 3.02 10.23 7.99
N VAL A 9 3.11 9.70 6.76
CA VAL A 9 3.28 10.53 5.57
C VAL A 9 1.98 11.24 5.18
N LEU A 10 0.84 10.58 5.29
CA LEU A 10 -0.46 11.14 4.92
C LEU A 10 -0.96 12.17 5.92
N SER A 11 -0.67 12.04 7.22
CA SER A 11 -0.98 13.08 8.20
C SER A 11 -0.30 14.39 7.86
N LYS A 12 1.00 14.35 7.55
CA LYS A 12 1.76 15.53 7.13
C LYS A 12 1.24 16.11 5.80
N ALA A 13 0.91 15.24 4.85
CA ALA A 13 0.36 15.65 3.56
C ALA A 13 -0.98 16.38 3.74
N LYS A 14 -1.86 15.85 4.58
CA LYS A 14 -3.15 16.46 4.91
C LYS A 14 -3.00 17.82 5.59
N GLU A 15 -2.13 17.93 6.60
CA GLU A 15 -1.87 19.18 7.32
C GLU A 15 -1.31 20.26 6.40
N ASN A 16 -0.50 19.90 5.43
CA ASN A 16 0.19 20.84 4.54
C ASN A 16 -0.42 20.91 3.13
N HIS A 17 -1.58 20.27 2.91
CA HIS A 17 -2.36 20.32 1.66
C HIS A 17 -1.58 19.90 0.40
N TYR A 18 -0.83 18.80 0.48
CA TYR A 18 -0.17 18.17 -0.67
C TYR A 18 -0.54 16.68 -0.79
N ALA A 19 -0.27 16.08 -1.94
CA ALA A 19 -0.43 14.66 -2.19
C ALA A 19 0.93 13.94 -2.14
N VAL A 20 0.92 12.67 -1.72
CA VAL A 20 2.10 11.79 -1.78
C VAL A 20 1.92 10.81 -2.94
N ALA A 21 2.95 10.66 -3.77
CA ALA A 21 2.90 9.74 -4.89
C ALA A 21 2.97 8.28 -4.41
N GLY A 22 1.97 7.47 -4.82
CA GLY A 22 2.00 6.01 -4.73
C GLY A 22 2.45 5.44 -6.07
N LEU A 23 3.58 4.72 -6.09
CA LEU A 23 4.25 4.30 -7.31
C LEU A 23 4.29 2.79 -7.40
N VAL A 24 3.60 2.24 -8.40
CA VAL A 24 3.57 0.80 -8.67
C VAL A 24 4.96 0.32 -9.11
N VAL A 25 5.49 -0.66 -8.38
CA VAL A 25 6.77 -1.29 -8.66
C VAL A 25 6.56 -2.59 -9.40
N LEU A 26 7.28 -2.81 -10.49
CA LEU A 26 7.31 -4.08 -11.21
C LEU A 26 8.59 -4.87 -10.96
N GLY A 27 9.67 -4.19 -10.57
CA GLY A 27 10.96 -4.81 -10.27
C GLY A 27 11.94 -3.88 -9.54
N TRP A 28 13.19 -4.35 -9.40
CA TRP A 28 14.25 -3.62 -8.71
C TRP A 28 14.53 -2.25 -9.32
N GLU A 29 14.57 -2.18 -10.64
CA GLU A 29 14.91 -0.96 -11.39
C GLU A 29 13.92 0.15 -11.12
N ASP A 30 12.62 -0.16 -11.11
CA ASP A 30 11.57 0.81 -10.79
C ASP A 30 11.70 1.29 -9.36
N ALA A 31 11.77 0.35 -8.41
CA ALA A 31 11.84 0.68 -6.98
C ALA A 31 13.06 1.56 -6.67
N ARG A 32 14.23 1.23 -7.23
CA ARG A 32 15.46 2.00 -7.06
C ARG A 32 15.33 3.39 -7.66
N CYS A 33 14.84 3.48 -8.91
CA CYS A 33 14.66 4.77 -9.59
C CYS A 33 13.72 5.70 -8.82
N TYR A 34 12.62 5.17 -8.30
CA TYR A 34 11.66 5.95 -7.50
C TYR A 34 12.29 6.43 -6.19
N ALA A 35 13.04 5.57 -5.49
CA ALA A 35 13.72 5.95 -4.25
C ALA A 35 14.81 7.00 -4.48
N GLU A 36 15.63 6.86 -5.53
CA GLU A 36 16.64 7.84 -5.92
C GLU A 36 16.01 9.20 -6.29
N THR A 37 14.91 9.18 -7.05
CA THR A 37 14.18 10.40 -7.41
C THR A 37 13.54 11.08 -6.20
N ALA A 38 12.99 10.31 -5.26
CA ALA A 38 12.47 10.84 -4.00
C ALA A 38 13.56 11.55 -3.18
N GLU A 39 14.76 10.95 -3.14
CA GLU A 39 15.93 11.54 -2.50
C GLU A 39 16.35 12.86 -3.16
N GLU A 40 16.45 12.89 -4.50
CA GLU A 40 16.82 14.09 -5.27
C GLU A 40 15.82 15.23 -5.09
N LEU A 41 14.53 14.91 -5.03
CA LEU A 41 13.47 15.89 -4.91
C LEU A 41 13.17 16.31 -3.46
N GLY A 42 13.67 15.56 -2.48
CA GLY A 42 13.39 15.79 -1.06
C GLY A 42 11.93 15.48 -0.68
N LEU A 43 11.31 14.49 -1.32
CA LEU A 43 9.88 14.19 -1.17
C LEU A 43 9.63 12.77 -0.64
N PRO A 44 8.59 12.57 0.20
CA PRO A 44 8.16 11.23 0.58
C PRO A 44 7.49 10.51 -0.59
N ILE A 45 7.61 9.17 -0.61
CA ILE A 45 6.91 8.32 -1.59
C ILE A 45 6.33 7.06 -0.95
N ILE A 46 5.40 6.42 -1.67
CA ILE A 46 4.85 5.11 -1.36
C ILE A 46 5.27 4.14 -2.46
N LEU A 47 6.08 3.13 -2.14
CA LEU A 47 6.40 2.03 -3.05
C LEU A 47 5.31 0.96 -2.94
N GLN A 48 4.63 0.68 -4.05
CA GLN A 48 3.47 -0.20 -4.09
C GLN A 48 3.80 -1.54 -4.76
N ALA A 49 3.65 -2.64 -4.00
CA ALA A 49 3.80 -4.00 -4.49
C ALA A 49 2.42 -4.59 -4.83
N GLY A 50 1.94 -4.30 -6.04
CA GLY A 50 0.66 -4.79 -6.54
C GLY A 50 0.67 -6.29 -6.92
N PRO A 51 -0.50 -6.88 -7.23
CA PRO A 51 -0.62 -8.30 -7.57
C PRO A 51 0.27 -8.74 -8.74
N GLY A 52 0.43 -7.90 -9.77
CA GLY A 52 1.31 -8.19 -10.90
C GLY A 52 2.78 -8.32 -10.52
N CYS A 53 3.26 -7.48 -9.60
CA CYS A 53 4.60 -7.58 -9.06
C CYS A 53 4.76 -8.85 -8.21
N ARG A 54 3.81 -9.12 -7.33
CA ARG A 54 3.82 -10.31 -6.43
C ARG A 54 3.70 -11.63 -7.19
N ALA A 55 3.08 -11.64 -8.36
CA ALA A 55 3.03 -12.83 -9.22
C ALA A 55 4.42 -13.26 -9.74
N ASN A 56 5.35 -12.31 -9.86
CA ASN A 56 6.70 -12.57 -10.36
C ASN A 56 7.77 -12.62 -9.26
N THR A 57 7.58 -11.84 -8.19
CA THR A 57 8.55 -11.73 -7.10
C THR A 57 7.87 -12.00 -5.77
N PRO A 58 8.32 -13.01 -5.00
CA PRO A 58 7.72 -13.35 -3.71
C PRO A 58 7.71 -12.19 -2.70
N VAL A 59 6.64 -12.09 -1.91
CA VAL A 59 6.44 -11.05 -0.88
C VAL A 59 7.65 -10.87 0.04
N PRO A 60 8.32 -11.95 0.54
CA PRO A 60 9.50 -11.80 1.38
C PRO A 60 10.68 -11.11 0.70
N ILE A 61 10.82 -11.25 -0.60
CA ILE A 61 11.88 -10.58 -1.38
C ILE A 61 11.52 -9.12 -1.60
N LEU A 62 10.28 -8.84 -1.98
CA LEU A 62 9.78 -7.47 -2.18
C LEU A 62 9.87 -6.65 -0.90
N GLY A 63 9.45 -7.20 0.23
CA GLY A 63 9.52 -6.51 1.50
C GLY A 63 10.95 -6.14 1.90
N LYS A 64 11.91 -7.06 1.74
CA LYS A 64 13.33 -6.78 1.99
C LYS A 64 13.90 -5.74 1.03
N MET A 65 13.50 -5.79 -0.24
CA MET A 65 13.90 -4.82 -1.25
C MET A 65 13.41 -3.41 -0.91
N PHE A 66 12.13 -3.25 -0.59
CA PHE A 66 11.56 -1.96 -0.23
C PHE A 66 12.16 -1.42 1.08
N ARG A 67 12.32 -2.28 2.09
CA ARG A 67 12.98 -1.92 3.34
C ARG A 67 14.40 -1.45 3.13
N HIS A 68 15.18 -2.17 2.30
CA HIS A 68 16.55 -1.77 1.98
C HIS A 68 16.60 -0.36 1.38
N LEU A 69 15.76 -0.06 0.39
CA LEU A 69 15.71 1.26 -0.23
C LEU A 69 15.28 2.34 0.77
N ALA A 70 14.26 2.06 1.58
CA ALA A 70 13.79 3.00 2.59
C ALA A 70 14.83 3.29 3.69
N GLU A 71 15.61 2.30 4.07
CA GLU A 71 16.69 2.43 5.08
C GLU A 71 17.90 3.21 4.55
N GLN A 72 18.13 3.21 3.24
CA GLN A 72 19.22 3.97 2.61
C GLN A 72 18.84 5.41 2.26
N SER A 73 17.54 5.71 2.15
CA SER A 73 17.06 7.06 1.81
C SER A 73 17.08 8.00 3.02
N SER A 74 17.28 9.29 2.79
CA SER A 74 17.02 10.36 3.77
C SER A 74 15.53 10.77 3.80
N GLN A 75 14.75 10.40 2.79
CA GLN A 75 13.35 10.71 2.66
C GLN A 75 12.44 9.60 3.20
N PRO A 76 11.24 9.95 3.71
CA PRO A 76 10.28 8.94 4.16
C PRO A 76 9.78 8.08 2.99
N ILE A 77 9.97 6.77 3.09
CA ILE A 77 9.46 5.80 2.11
C ILE A 77 8.53 4.82 2.82
N VAL A 78 7.31 4.70 2.31
CA VAL A 78 6.33 3.71 2.75
C VAL A 78 6.50 2.44 1.92
N CYS A 79 6.61 1.30 2.59
CA CYS A 79 6.61 -0.02 1.96
C CYS A 79 5.19 -0.55 1.98
N HIS A 80 4.48 -0.50 0.84
CA HIS A 80 3.05 -0.80 0.75
C HIS A 80 2.77 -2.07 -0.04
N LEU A 81 2.04 -3.01 0.56
CA LEU A 81 1.46 -4.15 -0.12
C LEU A 81 0.09 -3.74 -0.66
N ASP A 82 -0.01 -3.62 -1.98
CA ASP A 82 -1.13 -3.08 -2.71
C ASP A 82 -2.08 -4.18 -3.21
N HIS A 83 -3.39 -4.06 -3.00
CA HIS A 83 -4.43 -5.03 -3.35
C HIS A 83 -4.21 -6.46 -2.82
N GLY A 84 -4.14 -6.65 -1.50
CA GLY A 84 -4.22 -7.98 -0.89
C GLY A 84 -5.66 -8.49 -0.90
N TYR A 85 -5.90 -9.64 -1.52
CA TYR A 85 -7.24 -10.22 -1.67
C TYR A 85 -7.64 -11.16 -0.53
N SER A 86 -6.74 -11.40 0.41
CA SER A 86 -7.01 -12.23 1.58
C SER A 86 -6.29 -11.69 2.82
N LYS A 87 -6.80 -12.11 3.99
CA LYS A 87 -6.17 -11.82 5.27
C LYS A 87 -4.75 -12.40 5.36
N GLU A 88 -4.55 -13.57 4.77
CA GLU A 88 -3.26 -14.26 4.71
C GLU A 88 -2.22 -13.48 3.93
N GLU A 89 -2.58 -12.90 2.78
CA GLU A 89 -1.68 -12.02 2.00
C GLU A 89 -1.29 -10.77 2.79
N CYS A 90 -2.26 -10.12 3.45
CA CYS A 90 -1.97 -8.97 4.30
C CYS A 90 -1.02 -9.34 5.45
N ILE A 91 -1.27 -10.48 6.13
CA ILE A 91 -0.40 -10.98 7.21
C ILE A 91 0.99 -11.33 6.68
N GLU A 92 1.10 -11.90 5.49
CA GLU A 92 2.40 -12.17 4.85
C GLU A 92 3.18 -10.87 4.63
N GLY A 93 2.51 -9.82 4.12
CA GLY A 93 3.11 -8.49 3.98
C GLY A 93 3.61 -7.93 5.32
N MET A 94 2.76 -7.94 6.35
CA MET A 94 3.12 -7.46 7.69
C MET A 94 4.37 -8.16 8.24
N LYS A 95 4.49 -9.48 8.05
CA LYS A 95 5.62 -10.28 8.53
C LYS A 95 6.92 -10.05 7.75
N ASN A 96 6.83 -9.52 6.54
CA ASN A 96 7.95 -9.39 5.62
C ASN A 96 8.44 -7.96 5.40
N GLY A 97 8.09 -7.03 6.30
CA GLY A 97 8.68 -5.69 6.33
C GLY A 97 7.87 -4.60 5.64
N PHE A 98 6.66 -4.89 5.19
CA PHE A 98 5.75 -3.86 4.73
C PHE A 98 5.25 -3.03 5.91
N THR A 99 5.22 -1.72 5.73
CA THR A 99 4.75 -0.74 6.73
C THR A 99 3.31 -0.31 6.52
N SER A 100 2.73 -0.80 5.43
CA SER A 100 1.34 -0.63 5.09
C SER A 100 0.85 -1.81 4.25
N VAL A 101 -0.39 -2.20 4.43
CA VAL A 101 -1.06 -3.22 3.63
C VAL A 101 -2.45 -2.74 3.22
N MET A 102 -2.87 -3.07 2.00
CA MET A 102 -4.23 -2.83 1.54
C MET A 102 -4.99 -4.15 1.51
N PHE A 103 -6.19 -4.16 2.09
CA PHE A 103 -7.16 -5.23 1.90
C PHE A 103 -8.19 -4.82 0.86
N ASP A 104 -8.20 -5.49 -0.27
CA ASP A 104 -9.17 -5.29 -1.33
C ASP A 104 -10.38 -6.22 -1.13
N GLY A 105 -11.35 -5.73 -0.38
CA GLY A 105 -12.66 -6.35 -0.17
C GLY A 105 -13.73 -5.88 -1.14
N SER A 106 -13.40 -5.16 -2.20
CA SER A 106 -14.34 -4.51 -3.12
C SER A 106 -15.35 -5.46 -3.78
N LYS A 107 -15.00 -6.75 -3.90
CA LYS A 107 -15.88 -7.80 -4.46
C LYS A 107 -16.78 -8.46 -3.43
N LEU A 108 -16.64 -8.14 -2.15
CA LEU A 108 -17.44 -8.68 -1.06
C LEU A 108 -18.67 -7.81 -0.82
N PRO A 109 -19.74 -8.36 -0.21
CA PRO A 109 -20.78 -7.53 0.36
C PRO A 109 -20.20 -6.54 1.37
N LEU A 110 -20.69 -5.30 1.40
CA LEU A 110 -20.15 -4.21 2.22
C LEU A 110 -19.91 -4.61 3.69
N ASN A 111 -20.87 -5.24 4.33
CA ASN A 111 -20.74 -5.65 5.73
C ASN A 111 -19.58 -6.66 5.94
N GLU A 112 -19.39 -7.59 5.01
CA GLU A 112 -18.29 -8.56 5.06
C GLU A 112 -16.94 -7.88 4.80
N ASN A 113 -16.89 -6.91 3.87
CA ASN A 113 -15.71 -6.09 3.64
C ASN A 113 -15.32 -5.32 4.91
N ILE A 114 -16.28 -4.65 5.54
CA ILE A 114 -16.06 -3.91 6.80
C ILE A 114 -15.50 -4.83 7.89
N GLU A 115 -16.11 -5.99 8.11
CA GLU A 115 -15.67 -6.95 9.14
C GLU A 115 -14.24 -7.43 8.91
N LYS A 116 -13.93 -7.86 7.68
CA LYS A 116 -12.58 -8.35 7.33
C LYS A 116 -11.52 -7.24 7.38
N THR A 117 -11.86 -6.06 6.88
CA THR A 117 -10.95 -4.91 6.95
C THR A 117 -10.66 -4.53 8.40
N HIS A 118 -11.69 -4.55 9.26
CA HIS A 118 -11.52 -4.28 10.69
C HIS A 118 -10.60 -5.31 11.37
N GLU A 119 -10.80 -6.61 11.13
CA GLU A 119 -9.93 -7.66 11.67
C GLU A 119 -8.45 -7.48 11.26
N ILE A 120 -8.22 -7.13 9.99
CA ILE A 120 -6.86 -6.89 9.47
C ILE A 120 -6.26 -5.64 10.11
N ALA A 121 -7.06 -4.57 10.26
CA ALA A 121 -6.64 -3.34 10.89
C ALA A 121 -6.23 -3.55 12.36
N GLU A 122 -7.00 -4.34 13.12
CA GLU A 122 -6.63 -4.67 14.50
C GLU A 122 -5.28 -5.41 14.60
N LEU A 123 -4.99 -6.31 13.65
CA LEU A 123 -3.72 -7.02 13.61
C LEU A 123 -2.55 -6.12 13.22
N ALA A 124 -2.76 -5.27 12.20
CA ALA A 124 -1.75 -4.37 11.68
C ALA A 124 -1.36 -3.28 12.68
N HIS A 125 -2.35 -2.63 13.30
CA HIS A 125 -2.13 -1.55 14.25
C HIS A 125 -1.38 -1.98 15.51
N LYS A 126 -1.48 -3.23 15.94
CA LYS A 126 -0.67 -3.79 17.03
C LYS A 126 0.83 -3.85 16.70
N ASN A 127 1.19 -3.71 15.44
CA ASN A 127 2.56 -3.74 14.92
C ASN A 127 2.98 -2.42 14.26
N ASP A 128 2.26 -1.33 14.51
CA ASP A 128 2.48 -0.01 13.90
C ASP A 128 2.47 -0.05 12.36
N ILE A 129 1.61 -0.89 11.77
CA ILE A 129 1.41 -1.01 10.32
C ILE A 129 0.07 -0.37 9.95
N SER A 130 0.07 0.48 8.92
CA SER A 130 -1.14 1.11 8.40
C SER A 130 -1.96 0.14 7.55
N VAL A 131 -3.27 0.35 7.51
CA VAL A 131 -4.17 -0.42 6.65
C VAL A 131 -4.94 0.51 5.74
N GLU A 132 -5.05 0.13 4.47
CA GLU A 132 -5.93 0.69 3.47
C GLU A 132 -7.06 -0.30 3.18
N GLY A 133 -8.27 0.18 2.99
CA GLY A 133 -9.42 -0.60 2.56
C GLY A 133 -9.97 -0.05 1.25
N GLU A 134 -10.68 -0.89 0.50
CA GLU A 134 -11.35 -0.49 -0.74
C GLU A 134 -12.85 -0.68 -0.64
N ILE A 135 -13.58 0.37 -1.05
CA ILE A 135 -15.03 0.36 -1.23
C ILE A 135 -15.36 0.64 -2.68
N GLY A 136 -16.50 0.10 -3.14
CA GLY A 136 -16.88 0.20 -4.54
C GLY A 136 -16.01 -0.67 -5.45
N PHE A 137 -16.02 -0.38 -6.74
CA PHE A 137 -15.31 -1.15 -7.74
C PHE A 137 -14.72 -0.24 -8.82
N VAL A 138 -13.42 -0.32 -9.01
CA VAL A 138 -12.74 0.30 -10.14
C VAL A 138 -12.55 -0.76 -11.22
N GLY A 139 -13.39 -0.72 -12.27
CA GLY A 139 -13.29 -1.66 -13.40
C GLY A 139 -12.06 -1.39 -14.25
N TYR A 140 -11.27 -2.42 -14.50
CA TYR A 140 -10.27 -2.39 -15.55
C TYR A 140 -10.98 -2.47 -16.91
N SER A 141 -10.60 -1.62 -17.79
CA SER A 141 -11.23 -1.02 -18.98
C SER A 141 -11.69 -1.89 -20.12
N GLU A 142 -11.99 -3.16 -19.98
CA GLU A 142 -12.64 -3.92 -21.04
C GLU A 142 -14.02 -4.45 -20.60
N GLY A 143 -15.06 -3.65 -20.86
CA GLY A 143 -16.43 -4.12 -20.97
C GLY A 143 -17.22 -4.27 -19.65
N ALA A 144 -16.68 -3.99 -18.50
CA ALA A 144 -17.45 -3.88 -17.26
C ALA A 144 -18.03 -2.47 -17.18
N ALA A 145 -19.36 -2.37 -17.13
CA ALA A 145 -20.02 -1.13 -16.75
C ALA A 145 -19.39 -0.67 -15.43
N SER A 146 -18.78 0.51 -15.45
CA SER A 146 -18.23 1.13 -14.25
C SER A 146 -19.35 1.34 -13.26
N GLN A 147 -19.45 0.48 -12.26
CA GLN A 147 -20.25 0.80 -11.10
C GLN A 147 -19.46 1.86 -10.34
N SER A 148 -19.98 3.08 -10.35
CA SER A 148 -19.42 4.13 -9.52
C SER A 148 -19.60 3.73 -8.05
N THR A 149 -18.56 3.96 -7.24
CA THR A 149 -18.62 3.78 -5.78
C THR A 149 -19.81 4.59 -5.23
N ASP A 150 -20.65 3.97 -4.41
CA ASP A 150 -21.70 4.67 -3.70
C ASP A 150 -21.08 5.52 -2.58
N PRO A 151 -21.24 6.86 -2.59
CA PRO A 151 -20.68 7.71 -1.53
C PRO A 151 -21.20 7.40 -0.13
N LEU A 152 -22.32 6.67 -0.02
CA LEU A 152 -22.90 6.26 1.27
C LEU A 152 -22.19 5.04 1.88
N GLU A 153 -21.32 4.36 1.13
CA GLU A 153 -20.49 3.25 1.63
C GLU A 153 -19.19 3.73 2.31
N ALA A 154 -18.84 5.01 2.19
CA ALA A 154 -17.60 5.59 2.71
C ALA A 154 -17.73 6.01 4.23
#